data_d15bbb61693d634e775a7d53c3d87ed8
#
_entry.id   d15bbb61693d634e775a7d53c3d87ed8
#
_cell.length_a   1.000
_cell.length_b   1.000
_cell.length_c   1.000
_cell.angle_alpha   90.00
_cell.angle_beta   90.00
_cell.angle_gamma   90.00
#
_symmetry.space_group_name_H-M   'P 1'
#
loop_
_entity.id
_entity.type
_entity.pdbx_description
1 polymer ?
#
loop_
_entity_poly.entity_id
_entity_poly.type
_entity_poly.pdbx_seq_one_letter_code
_entity_poly.pdbx_strand_id
1 'polypeptide(L)'
;IMKECTDDIIILGSSRAIHHYMPTVIEDSTQMSCYNCGEEGNGSILAAARLKMILSRYNPKLVIYEVTPGYDYLMDISYTQYLRYLKPYYAEPNVKNIVDRFVDKNTRLTLRSNLYKENSASIAYLLDNITYRDNLKGFAPLHTTMKQGTTFKLDTTPPVVDLKKSILLEEMVQECRDLDIPFLFVVSPMYIPLESCYYDEARRIATKYGVPFISHIKEKGFCGNYLYFQDNSHMNEKGAHEYSKIFAHELKSFGWVK
;
A
#
# COMPACT_ATOMS: atom_id res chain seq x y z
N ILE A 1 -9.33 -3.56 10.21
CA ILE A 1 -8.06 -2.83 10.03
C ILE A 1 -8.13 -1.48 10.74
N MET A 2 -8.95 -0.55 10.26
CA MET A 2 -8.90 0.86 10.72
C MET A 2 -9.26 1.07 12.21
N LYS A 3 -10.01 0.17 12.84
CA LYS A 3 -10.43 0.30 14.26
C LYS A 3 -9.82 -0.73 15.21
N GLU A 4 -9.16 -1.76 14.71
CA GLU A 4 -8.75 -2.91 15.53
C GLU A 4 -7.27 -3.30 15.39
N CYS A 5 -6.60 -2.88 14.30
CA CYS A 5 -5.17 -3.16 14.11
C CYS A 5 -4.35 -2.54 15.25
N THR A 6 -3.44 -3.32 15.83
CA THR A 6 -2.49 -2.92 16.89
C THR A 6 -1.11 -3.51 16.66
N ASP A 7 -0.81 -3.92 15.42
CA ASP A 7 0.43 -4.58 15.06
C ASP A 7 1.63 -3.63 15.08
N ASP A 8 2.81 -4.17 15.37
CA ASP A 8 4.06 -3.43 15.45
C ASP A 8 4.51 -2.89 14.08
N ILE A 9 4.34 -3.70 13.03
CA ILE A 9 4.70 -3.36 11.65
C ILE A 9 3.42 -3.18 10.83
N ILE A 10 3.29 -2.02 10.19
CA ILE A 10 2.19 -1.72 9.28
C ILE A 10 2.73 -1.59 7.87
N ILE A 11 2.18 -2.37 6.93
CA ILE A 11 2.51 -2.28 5.51
C ILE A 11 1.38 -1.57 4.79
N LEU A 12 1.69 -0.49 4.10
CA LEU A 12 0.75 0.33 3.31
C LEU A 12 1.12 0.24 1.82
N GLY A 13 0.17 0.54 0.95
CA GLY A 13 0.35 0.59 -0.49
C GLY A 13 -0.85 0.03 -1.26
N SER A 14 -0.64 -0.26 -2.54
CA SER A 14 -1.68 -0.74 -3.46
C SER A 14 -1.71 -2.28 -3.57
N SER A 15 -2.09 -2.79 -4.75
CA SER A 15 -2.12 -4.23 -5.05
C SER A 15 -0.77 -4.93 -4.82
N ARG A 16 0.35 -4.26 -5.08
CA ARG A 16 1.67 -4.84 -4.79
C ARG A 16 1.89 -5.01 -3.29
N ALA A 17 1.42 -4.09 -2.46
CA ALA A 17 1.47 -4.28 -1.01
C ALA A 17 0.68 -5.51 -0.59
N ILE A 18 -0.59 -5.59 -0.97
CA ILE A 18 -1.48 -6.68 -0.51
C ILE A 18 -1.04 -8.07 -0.99
N HIS A 19 -0.37 -8.17 -2.16
CA HIS A 19 -0.01 -9.45 -2.79
C HIS A 19 1.46 -9.86 -2.61
N HIS A 20 2.38 -8.96 -2.19
CA HIS A 20 3.82 -9.25 -2.19
C HIS A 20 4.39 -9.50 -0.79
N TYR A 21 3.71 -9.06 0.26
CA TYR A 21 4.22 -9.16 1.63
C TYR A 21 3.34 -10.05 2.47
N MET A 22 3.90 -11.17 2.92
CA MET A 22 3.24 -12.13 3.80
C MET A 22 3.57 -11.80 5.25
N PRO A 23 2.62 -11.24 6.04
CA PRO A 23 2.88 -10.86 7.42
C PRO A 23 3.42 -11.99 8.28
N THR A 24 2.89 -13.20 8.13
CA THR A 24 3.34 -14.38 8.92
C THR A 24 4.82 -14.68 8.72
N VAL A 25 5.34 -14.56 7.48
CA VAL A 25 6.77 -14.78 7.17
C VAL A 25 7.63 -13.68 7.77
N ILE A 26 7.12 -12.42 7.75
CA ILE A 26 7.82 -11.28 8.35
C ILE A 26 7.85 -11.41 9.87
N GLU A 27 6.75 -11.79 10.50
CA GLU A 27 6.64 -12.04 11.95
C GLU A 27 7.59 -13.11 12.42
N ASP A 28 7.62 -14.27 11.72
CA ASP A 28 8.52 -15.39 12.05
C ASP A 28 10.00 -14.95 12.05
N SER A 29 10.35 -14.06 11.14
CA SER A 29 11.72 -13.57 11.01
C SER A 29 12.05 -12.45 12.00
N THR A 30 11.14 -11.49 12.21
CA THR A 30 11.39 -10.25 12.98
C THR A 30 10.95 -10.36 14.43
N GLN A 31 10.15 -11.35 14.78
CA GLN A 31 9.50 -11.50 16.10
C GLN A 31 8.64 -10.28 16.49
N MET A 32 8.13 -9.55 15.49
CA MET A 32 7.24 -8.40 15.66
C MET A 32 5.93 -8.68 14.93
N SER A 33 4.80 -8.29 15.51
CA SER A 33 3.51 -8.43 14.85
C SER A 33 3.46 -7.54 13.60
N CYS A 34 2.85 -8.06 12.54
CA CYS A 34 2.80 -7.39 11.23
C CYS A 34 1.40 -7.48 10.64
N TYR A 35 0.90 -6.37 10.11
CA TYR A 35 -0.36 -6.33 9.37
C TYR A 35 -0.19 -5.65 8.01
N ASN A 36 -0.70 -6.30 6.97
CA ASN A 36 -0.71 -5.77 5.61
C ASN A 36 -1.99 -4.96 5.38
N CYS A 37 -1.86 -3.64 5.30
CA CYS A 37 -2.93 -2.68 5.04
C CYS A 37 -3.00 -2.26 3.56
N GLY A 38 -2.37 -3.00 2.66
CA GLY A 38 -2.48 -2.76 1.21
C GLY A 38 -3.90 -2.95 0.69
N GLU A 39 -4.20 -2.36 -0.48
CA GLU A 39 -5.53 -2.47 -1.08
C GLU A 39 -5.46 -2.40 -2.61
N GLU A 40 -6.13 -3.35 -3.26
CA GLU A 40 -6.17 -3.44 -4.72
C GLU A 40 -6.69 -2.16 -5.37
N GLY A 41 -5.96 -1.64 -6.39
CA GLY A 41 -6.37 -0.45 -7.13
C GLY A 41 -6.41 0.85 -6.32
N ASN A 42 -5.77 0.88 -5.16
CA ASN A 42 -5.69 2.05 -4.28
C ASN A 42 -4.23 2.41 -3.98
N GLY A 43 -3.98 3.63 -3.55
CA GLY A 43 -2.65 4.13 -3.23
C GLY A 43 -2.67 5.15 -2.11
N SER A 44 -1.93 6.25 -2.27
CA SER A 44 -1.67 7.23 -1.21
C SER A 44 -2.90 7.78 -0.51
N ILE A 45 -4.03 7.96 -1.22
CA ILE A 45 -5.26 8.53 -0.61
C ILE A 45 -5.84 7.58 0.45
N LEU A 46 -6.00 6.31 0.11
CA LEU A 46 -6.52 5.32 1.06
C LEU A 46 -5.49 5.02 2.15
N ALA A 47 -4.23 4.90 1.77
CA ALA A 47 -3.13 4.63 2.71
C ALA A 47 -3.01 5.74 3.78
N ALA A 48 -3.08 7.02 3.38
CA ALA A 48 -3.04 8.13 4.33
C ALA A 48 -4.24 8.12 5.29
N ALA A 49 -5.44 7.83 4.79
CA ALA A 49 -6.62 7.72 5.65
C ALA A 49 -6.47 6.56 6.65
N ARG A 50 -6.01 5.39 6.20
CA ARG A 50 -5.73 4.24 7.07
C ARG A 50 -4.67 4.58 8.13
N LEU A 51 -3.56 5.17 7.72
CA LEU A 51 -2.49 5.58 8.64
C LEU A 51 -3.00 6.55 9.70
N LYS A 52 -3.71 7.62 9.32
CA LYS A 52 -4.26 8.58 10.28
C LYS A 52 -5.23 7.93 11.28
N MET A 53 -6.05 7.00 10.83
CA MET A 53 -6.94 6.26 11.73
C MET A 53 -6.18 5.31 12.66
N ILE A 54 -5.08 4.72 12.22
CA ILE A 54 -4.19 3.90 13.04
C ILE A 54 -3.51 4.79 14.08
N LEU A 55 -2.85 5.87 13.66
CA LEU A 55 -2.10 6.78 14.52
C LEU A 55 -2.98 7.52 15.54
N SER A 56 -4.28 7.67 15.28
CA SER A 56 -5.21 8.21 16.27
C SER A 56 -5.45 7.28 17.47
N ARG A 57 -4.97 6.03 17.43
CA ARG A 57 -5.21 5.00 18.47
C ARG A 57 -3.93 4.46 19.09
N TYR A 58 -2.89 4.27 18.32
CA TYR A 58 -1.59 3.78 18.79
C TYR A 58 -0.48 4.13 17.78
N ASN A 59 0.76 4.01 18.23
CA ASN A 59 1.95 4.22 17.41
C ASN A 59 2.55 2.86 17.05
N PRO A 60 2.52 2.42 15.77
CA PRO A 60 3.27 1.25 15.34
C PRO A 60 4.79 1.49 15.48
N LYS A 61 5.57 0.42 15.56
CA LYS A 61 7.03 0.51 15.66
C LYS A 61 7.71 0.75 14.30
N LEU A 62 7.00 0.44 13.20
CA LEU A 62 7.51 0.62 11.83
C LEU A 62 6.34 0.75 10.86
N VAL A 63 6.41 1.74 9.97
CA VAL A 63 5.53 1.88 8.82
C VAL A 63 6.33 1.62 7.55
N ILE A 64 5.87 0.67 6.75
CA ILE A 64 6.43 0.31 5.44
C ILE A 64 5.44 0.77 4.37
N TYR A 65 5.94 1.45 3.35
CA TYR A 65 5.14 1.89 2.22
C TYR A 65 5.64 1.27 0.93
N GLU A 66 4.88 0.33 0.37
CA GLU A 66 5.14 -0.22 -0.97
C GLU A 66 4.73 0.78 -2.03
N VAL A 67 5.72 1.28 -2.78
CA VAL A 67 5.53 2.34 -3.77
C VAL A 67 5.00 1.77 -5.09
N THR A 68 3.82 2.21 -5.48
CA THR A 68 3.21 1.92 -6.79
C THR A 68 2.88 3.25 -7.49
N PRO A 69 3.79 3.79 -8.30
CA PRO A 69 3.76 5.18 -8.78
C PRO A 69 2.41 5.65 -9.33
N GLY A 70 1.75 4.82 -10.16
CA GLY A 70 0.46 5.16 -10.77
C GLY A 70 -0.63 5.50 -9.77
N TYR A 71 -0.70 4.75 -8.67
CA TYR A 71 -1.70 4.99 -7.62
C TYR A 71 -1.24 6.04 -6.59
N ASP A 72 0.07 6.17 -6.38
CA ASP A 72 0.60 6.92 -5.25
C ASP A 72 0.80 8.40 -5.52
N TYR A 73 1.33 8.76 -6.69
CA TYR A 73 1.64 10.17 -7.01
C TYR A 73 1.62 10.51 -8.49
N LEU A 74 1.38 9.57 -9.41
CA LEU A 74 1.22 9.94 -10.81
C LEU A 74 -0.22 10.34 -11.11
N MET A 75 -0.38 11.16 -12.17
CA MET A 75 -1.69 11.51 -12.68
C MET A 75 -2.38 10.26 -13.23
N ASP A 76 -3.47 9.88 -12.62
CA ASP A 76 -4.31 8.76 -13.00
C ASP A 76 -5.79 9.16 -12.87
N ILE A 77 -6.63 8.51 -13.65
CA ILE A 77 -8.09 8.72 -13.69
C ILE A 77 -8.84 8.06 -12.54
N SER A 78 -8.20 7.18 -11.75
CA SER A 78 -8.88 6.34 -10.75
C SER A 78 -9.06 6.98 -9.37
N TYR A 79 -9.26 8.31 -9.31
CA TYR A 79 -9.42 9.05 -8.04
C TYR A 79 -10.60 8.63 -7.17
N THR A 80 -11.50 7.80 -7.66
CA THR A 80 -12.74 7.48 -6.93
C THR A 80 -12.74 6.12 -6.24
N GLN A 81 -11.79 5.24 -6.54
CA GLN A 81 -11.76 3.88 -5.99
C GLN A 81 -11.67 3.86 -4.45
N TYR A 82 -10.89 4.76 -3.85
CA TYR A 82 -10.76 4.90 -2.41
C TYR A 82 -12.09 5.22 -1.70
N LEU A 83 -13.05 5.85 -2.39
CA LEU A 83 -14.34 6.21 -1.80
C LEU A 83 -15.12 4.98 -1.33
N ARG A 84 -15.01 3.84 -2.02
CA ARG A 84 -15.65 2.59 -1.60
C ARG A 84 -15.28 2.25 -0.16
N TYR A 85 -14.02 2.45 0.21
CA TYR A 85 -13.47 2.09 1.52
C TYR A 85 -13.64 3.20 2.56
N LEU A 86 -13.66 4.47 2.13
CA LEU A 86 -13.67 5.63 3.04
C LEU A 86 -15.06 6.19 3.33
N LYS A 87 -16.06 5.93 2.48
CA LYS A 87 -17.45 6.40 2.71
C LYS A 87 -17.99 6.11 4.11
N PRO A 88 -17.85 4.90 4.67
CA PRO A 88 -18.38 4.58 5.99
C PRO A 88 -17.72 5.40 7.12
N TYR A 89 -16.49 5.83 6.88
CA TYR A 89 -15.67 6.57 7.84
C TYR A 89 -15.65 8.08 7.57
N TYR A 90 -16.47 8.58 6.64
CA TYR A 90 -16.46 10.01 6.26
C TYR A 90 -16.85 10.96 7.41
N ALA A 91 -17.50 10.46 8.47
CA ALA A 91 -17.77 11.23 9.68
C ALA A 91 -16.52 11.45 10.55
N GLU A 92 -15.48 10.62 10.40
CA GLU A 92 -14.21 10.77 11.12
C GLU A 92 -13.46 11.99 10.57
N PRO A 93 -13.04 12.95 11.42
CA PRO A 93 -12.42 14.19 10.95
C PRO A 93 -11.19 13.98 10.07
N ASN A 94 -10.33 13.02 10.41
CA ASN A 94 -9.12 12.68 9.67
C ASN A 94 -9.44 12.16 8.25
N VAL A 95 -10.42 11.28 8.14
CA VAL A 95 -10.87 10.74 6.85
C VAL A 95 -11.54 11.82 6.01
N LYS A 96 -12.42 12.61 6.64
CA LYS A 96 -13.11 13.72 5.97
C LYS A 96 -12.13 14.73 5.38
N ASN A 97 -11.11 15.12 6.15
CA ASN A 97 -10.09 16.08 5.70
C ASN A 97 -9.39 15.58 4.42
N ILE A 98 -9.01 14.30 4.38
CA ILE A 98 -8.36 13.71 3.20
C ILE A 98 -9.34 13.66 2.02
N VAL A 99 -10.53 13.07 2.22
CA VAL A 99 -11.52 12.88 1.13
C VAL A 99 -11.92 14.22 0.52
N ASP A 100 -12.16 15.24 1.32
CA ASP A 100 -12.57 16.57 0.86
C ASP A 100 -11.52 17.24 -0.07
N ARG A 101 -10.28 16.81 -0.06
CA ARG A 101 -9.22 17.33 -0.96
C ARG A 101 -9.32 16.78 -2.38
N PHE A 102 -9.97 15.61 -2.55
CA PHE A 102 -10.01 14.86 -3.80
C PHE A 102 -11.39 14.74 -4.44
N VAL A 103 -12.45 15.15 -3.75
CA VAL A 103 -13.81 15.10 -4.28
C VAL A 103 -14.36 16.49 -4.57
N ASP A 104 -15.29 16.56 -5.53
CA ASP A 104 -16.00 17.77 -5.86
C ASP A 104 -17.08 18.13 -4.80
N LYS A 105 -17.67 19.33 -4.94
CA LYS A 105 -18.67 19.86 -4.02
C LYS A 105 -19.93 18.98 -3.93
N ASN A 106 -20.37 18.41 -5.06
CA ASN A 106 -21.58 17.59 -5.11
C ASN A 106 -21.35 16.27 -4.38
N THR A 107 -20.21 15.62 -4.64
CA THR A 107 -19.80 14.39 -3.93
C THR A 107 -19.69 14.64 -2.41
N ARG A 108 -19.14 15.80 -1.97
CA ARG A 108 -19.11 16.14 -0.54
C ARG A 108 -20.50 16.25 0.06
N LEU A 109 -21.47 16.81 -0.65
CA LEU A 109 -22.85 16.90 -0.19
C LEU A 109 -23.50 15.53 -0.08
N THR A 110 -23.30 14.66 -1.07
CA THR A 110 -23.84 13.29 -1.03
C THR A 110 -23.24 12.45 0.09
N LEU A 111 -21.93 12.62 0.38
CA LEU A 111 -21.24 11.93 1.46
C LEU A 111 -21.74 12.31 2.86
N ARG A 112 -22.48 13.42 3.02
CA ARG A 112 -23.16 13.78 4.27
C ARG A 112 -24.42 12.98 4.53
N SER A 113 -25.01 12.37 3.50
CA SER A 113 -26.20 11.55 3.60
C SER A 113 -25.86 10.14 4.09
N ASN A 114 -26.48 9.69 5.19
CA ASN A 114 -26.32 8.33 5.69
C ASN A 114 -26.82 7.28 4.67
N LEU A 115 -27.93 7.58 3.98
CA LEU A 115 -28.44 6.71 2.90
C LEU A 115 -27.40 6.47 1.80
N TYR A 116 -26.65 7.49 1.41
CA TYR A 116 -25.61 7.34 0.39
C TYR A 116 -24.40 6.57 0.91
N LYS A 117 -24.03 6.75 2.18
CA LYS A 117 -22.90 6.02 2.79
C LYS A 117 -23.18 4.53 2.88
N GLU A 118 -24.42 4.16 3.21
CA GLU A 118 -24.81 2.79 3.55
C GLU A 118 -25.37 2.01 2.36
N ASN A 119 -25.94 2.69 1.35
CA ASN A 119 -26.73 2.07 0.29
C ASN A 119 -25.94 1.14 -0.68
N SER A 120 -24.61 1.20 -0.71
CA SER A 120 -23.77 0.29 -1.50
C SER A 120 -22.78 -0.52 -0.65
N ALA A 121 -22.68 -0.19 0.62
CA ALA A 121 -21.67 -0.74 1.52
C ALA A 121 -22.21 -1.96 2.29
N SER A 122 -23.48 -1.97 2.69
CA SER A 122 -24.01 -2.97 3.60
C SER A 122 -23.95 -4.40 3.08
N ILE A 123 -24.25 -4.63 1.79
CA ILE A 123 -24.16 -5.97 1.19
C ILE A 123 -22.71 -6.37 0.93
N ALA A 124 -21.88 -5.44 0.45
CA ALA A 124 -20.45 -5.70 0.24
C ALA A 124 -19.75 -5.98 1.58
N TYR A 125 -20.05 -5.21 2.62
CA TYR A 125 -19.52 -5.46 3.97
C TYR A 125 -20.01 -6.78 4.59
N LEU A 126 -21.26 -7.16 4.34
CA LEU A 126 -21.76 -8.45 4.80
C LEU A 126 -21.03 -9.59 4.12
N LEU A 127 -20.81 -9.49 2.82
CA LEU A 127 -20.07 -10.48 2.04
C LEU A 127 -18.58 -10.50 2.40
N ASP A 128 -17.96 -9.34 2.54
CA ASP A 128 -16.55 -9.22 2.95
C ASP A 128 -16.33 -9.79 4.37
N ASN A 129 -17.24 -9.55 5.31
CA ASN A 129 -17.18 -10.15 6.65
C ASN A 129 -17.38 -11.66 6.67
N ILE A 130 -18.15 -12.22 5.74
CA ILE A 130 -18.33 -13.67 5.61
C ILE A 130 -17.11 -14.32 4.93
N THR A 131 -16.45 -13.60 4.02
CA THR A 131 -15.31 -14.09 3.23
C THR A 131 -13.96 -13.66 3.80
N TYR A 132 -13.94 -12.75 4.76
CA TYR A 132 -12.70 -12.19 5.33
C TYR A 132 -11.89 -13.28 6.04
N ARG A 133 -10.72 -13.54 5.49
CA ARG A 133 -9.76 -14.49 6.03
C ARG A 133 -8.77 -13.77 6.94
N ASP A 134 -9.16 -13.55 8.18
CA ASP A 134 -8.34 -12.87 9.19
C ASP A 134 -6.99 -13.54 9.49
N ASN A 135 -6.89 -14.85 9.20
CA ASN A 135 -5.69 -15.64 9.40
C ASN A 135 -4.48 -15.24 8.53
N LEU A 136 -4.66 -14.45 7.47
CA LEU A 136 -3.59 -13.98 6.59
C LEU A 136 -3.15 -12.54 6.89
N LYS A 137 -3.69 -11.91 7.92
CA LYS A 137 -3.31 -10.57 8.39
C LYS A 137 -3.26 -9.53 7.28
N GLY A 138 -4.27 -9.53 6.42
CA GLY A 138 -4.42 -8.61 5.30
C GLY A 138 -3.69 -9.03 4.01
N PHE A 139 -2.87 -10.06 4.00
CA PHE A 139 -2.28 -10.61 2.77
C PHE A 139 -3.35 -11.32 1.92
N ALA A 140 -3.36 -11.05 0.62
CA ALA A 140 -4.24 -11.71 -0.34
C ALA A 140 -3.41 -12.53 -1.36
N PRO A 141 -3.34 -13.86 -1.22
CA PRO A 141 -2.56 -14.70 -2.12
C PRO A 141 -3.13 -14.74 -3.54
N LEU A 142 -2.26 -14.71 -4.54
CA LEU A 142 -2.58 -14.96 -5.94
C LEU A 142 -2.06 -16.36 -6.31
N HIS A 143 -2.98 -17.24 -6.72
CA HIS A 143 -2.66 -18.66 -6.92
C HIS A 143 -2.29 -19.04 -8.36
N THR A 144 -2.47 -18.10 -9.31
CA THR A 144 -2.15 -18.37 -10.71
C THR A 144 -0.72 -17.99 -11.04
N THR A 145 -0.11 -18.74 -11.96
CA THR A 145 1.21 -18.44 -12.50
C THR A 145 1.08 -18.04 -13.96
N MET A 146 1.73 -16.95 -14.36
CA MET A 146 1.72 -16.50 -15.74
C MET A 146 2.36 -17.55 -16.66
N LYS A 147 1.98 -17.52 -17.94
CA LYS A 147 2.60 -18.43 -18.95
C LYS A 147 4.00 -17.98 -19.27
N GLN A 148 4.91 -18.95 -19.44
CA GLN A 148 6.26 -18.70 -19.94
C GLN A 148 6.20 -18.03 -21.32
N GLY A 149 7.06 -17.01 -21.53
CA GLY A 149 7.10 -16.28 -22.80
C GLY A 149 6.00 -15.22 -22.97
N THR A 150 5.18 -14.94 -21.93
CA THR A 150 4.27 -13.81 -21.96
C THR A 150 5.03 -12.51 -22.13
N THR A 151 4.62 -11.69 -23.08
CA THR A 151 5.20 -10.38 -23.35
C THR A 151 4.26 -9.27 -22.90
N PHE A 152 4.82 -8.18 -22.39
CA PHE A 152 4.07 -7.02 -21.96
C PHE A 152 4.51 -5.79 -22.74
N LYS A 153 3.57 -4.96 -23.14
CA LYS A 153 3.85 -3.62 -23.65
C LYS A 153 4.05 -2.71 -22.46
N LEU A 154 5.28 -2.23 -22.27
CA LEU A 154 5.54 -1.23 -21.24
C LEU A 154 5.08 0.13 -21.72
N ASP A 155 4.47 0.89 -20.81
CA ASP A 155 4.23 2.31 -21.05
C ASP A 155 5.57 3.05 -20.88
N THR A 156 5.96 3.79 -21.91
CA THR A 156 7.16 4.62 -21.92
C THR A 156 6.83 6.11 -21.82
N THR A 157 5.57 6.44 -21.54
CA THR A 157 5.14 7.84 -21.36
C THR A 157 5.85 8.43 -20.14
N PRO A 158 6.49 9.61 -20.27
CA PRO A 158 7.12 10.24 -19.12
C PRO A 158 6.13 10.43 -17.96
N PRO A 159 6.53 10.10 -16.72
CA PRO A 159 5.64 10.21 -15.57
C PRO A 159 5.29 11.69 -15.28
N VAL A 160 4.03 11.97 -15.07
CA VAL A 160 3.54 13.30 -14.64
C VAL A 160 3.06 13.20 -13.21
N VAL A 161 3.64 14.00 -12.32
CA VAL A 161 3.33 13.97 -10.89
C VAL A 161 2.04 14.74 -10.59
N ASP A 162 1.13 14.11 -9.86
CA ASP A 162 0.00 14.74 -9.21
C ASP A 162 0.43 15.33 -7.86
N LEU A 163 0.55 16.64 -7.80
CA LEU A 163 1.03 17.34 -6.60
C LEU A 163 0.15 17.09 -5.37
N LYS A 164 -1.16 16.86 -5.53
CA LYS A 164 -2.04 16.60 -4.38
C LYS A 164 -1.75 15.24 -3.75
N LYS A 165 -1.53 14.22 -4.57
CA LYS A 165 -1.15 12.88 -4.10
C LYS A 165 0.26 12.90 -3.50
N SER A 166 1.21 13.59 -4.15
CA SER A 166 2.58 13.74 -3.66
C SER A 166 2.63 14.41 -2.29
N ILE A 167 1.91 15.52 -2.10
CA ILE A 167 1.81 16.21 -0.81
C ILE A 167 1.23 15.26 0.26
N LEU A 168 0.23 14.47 -0.08
CA LEU A 168 -0.36 13.53 0.87
C LEU A 168 0.64 12.45 1.31
N LEU A 169 1.48 11.98 0.39
CA LEU A 169 2.55 11.03 0.70
C LEU A 169 3.62 11.68 1.59
N GLU A 170 3.98 12.96 1.34
CA GLU A 170 4.87 13.71 2.23
C GLU A 170 4.28 13.87 3.64
N GLU A 171 2.98 14.17 3.74
CA GLU A 171 2.28 14.31 5.03
C GLU A 171 2.34 13.01 5.85
N MET A 172 2.20 11.83 5.21
CA MET A 172 2.34 10.55 5.92
C MET A 172 3.73 10.37 6.52
N VAL A 173 4.78 10.70 5.75
CA VAL A 173 6.18 10.62 6.24
C VAL A 173 6.39 11.60 7.39
N GLN A 174 5.93 12.85 7.25
CA GLN A 174 6.07 13.87 8.28
C GLN A 174 5.36 13.46 9.58
N GLU A 175 4.14 12.93 9.48
CA GLU A 175 3.36 12.50 10.64
C GLU A 175 4.05 11.35 11.42
N CYS A 176 4.62 10.39 10.69
CA CYS A 176 5.43 9.34 11.31
C CYS A 176 6.67 9.92 12.01
N ARG A 177 7.36 10.86 11.38
CA ARG A 177 8.54 11.53 11.99
C ARG A 177 8.19 12.31 13.24
N ASP A 178 7.08 13.04 13.23
CA ASP A 178 6.62 13.84 14.38
C ASP A 178 6.27 12.96 15.60
N LEU A 179 6.01 11.67 15.35
CA LEU A 179 5.73 10.65 16.37
C LEU A 179 6.90 9.69 16.63
N ASP A 180 8.10 9.99 16.10
CA ASP A 180 9.29 9.14 16.17
C ASP A 180 9.07 7.70 15.67
N ILE A 181 8.18 7.53 14.68
CA ILE A 181 7.90 6.23 14.05
C ILE A 181 8.79 6.09 12.80
N PRO A 182 9.65 5.06 12.73
CA PRO A 182 10.39 4.74 11.52
C PRO A 182 9.46 4.53 10.32
N PHE A 183 9.83 5.14 9.17
CA PHE A 183 9.11 5.03 7.91
C PHE A 183 10.05 4.55 6.82
N LEU A 184 9.62 3.58 6.01
CA LEU A 184 10.42 2.98 4.95
C LEU A 184 9.64 2.95 3.64
N PHE A 185 10.20 3.56 2.59
CA PHE A 185 9.73 3.33 1.22
C PHE A 185 10.37 2.08 0.64
N VAL A 186 9.55 1.21 0.04
CA VAL A 186 10.01 -0.01 -0.63
C VAL A 186 9.40 -0.13 -2.02
N VAL A 187 10.17 -0.66 -2.95
CA VAL A 187 9.70 -1.08 -4.27
C VAL A 187 10.00 -2.56 -4.41
N SER A 188 9.00 -3.40 -4.36
CA SER A 188 9.12 -4.85 -4.54
C SER A 188 9.44 -5.23 -6.00
N PRO A 189 9.93 -6.45 -6.28
CA PRO A 189 10.26 -6.90 -7.63
C PRO A 189 9.06 -6.88 -8.59
N MET A 190 9.36 -6.68 -9.87
CA MET A 190 8.43 -6.88 -11.00
C MET A 190 9.03 -7.88 -12.01
N TYR A 191 8.16 -8.54 -12.77
CA TYR A 191 8.62 -9.45 -13.83
C TYR A 191 9.42 -8.70 -14.89
N ILE A 192 8.89 -7.59 -15.43
CA ILE A 192 9.62 -6.60 -16.21
C ILE A 192 9.63 -5.30 -15.41
N PRO A 193 10.81 -4.83 -14.95
CA PRO A 193 10.91 -3.63 -14.13
C PRO A 193 10.47 -2.38 -14.90
N LEU A 194 9.81 -1.45 -14.20
CA LEU A 194 9.64 -0.08 -14.69
C LEU A 194 10.98 0.65 -14.72
N GLU A 195 11.08 1.70 -15.55
CA GLU A 195 12.23 2.60 -15.53
C GLU A 195 12.35 3.34 -14.20
N SER A 196 13.59 3.69 -13.84
CA SER A 196 13.86 4.32 -12.54
C SER A 196 13.19 5.66 -12.34
N CYS A 197 12.94 6.44 -13.40
CA CYS A 197 12.31 7.75 -13.36
C CYS A 197 10.87 7.72 -12.79
N TYR A 198 10.18 6.60 -12.91
CA TYR A 198 8.86 6.44 -12.28
C TYR A 198 8.90 6.53 -10.75
N TYR A 199 10.04 6.30 -10.12
CA TYR A 199 10.23 6.30 -8.67
C TYR A 199 10.92 7.57 -8.14
N ASP A 200 11.23 8.54 -9.00
CA ASP A 200 11.98 9.74 -8.62
C ASP A 200 11.25 10.59 -7.59
N GLU A 201 9.92 10.66 -7.65
CA GLU A 201 9.14 11.41 -6.68
C GLU A 201 9.20 10.78 -5.28
N ALA A 202 9.09 9.46 -5.17
CA ALA A 202 9.25 8.78 -3.88
C ALA A 202 10.67 8.93 -3.32
N ARG A 203 11.71 8.87 -4.20
CA ARG A 203 13.11 9.14 -3.80
C ARG A 203 13.30 10.59 -3.33
N ARG A 204 12.70 11.55 -4.03
CA ARG A 204 12.72 12.96 -3.62
C ARG A 204 12.15 13.14 -2.22
N ILE A 205 10.98 12.54 -1.95
CA ILE A 205 10.35 12.59 -0.64
C ILE A 205 11.23 11.91 0.41
N ALA A 206 11.73 10.71 0.13
CA ALA A 206 12.62 9.99 1.03
C ALA A 206 13.85 10.81 1.40
N THR A 207 14.52 11.41 0.41
CA THR A 207 15.68 12.28 0.61
C THR A 207 15.34 13.52 1.43
N LYS A 208 14.22 14.18 1.10
CA LYS A 208 13.78 15.41 1.80
C LYS A 208 13.56 15.17 3.30
N TYR A 209 13.02 14.02 3.65
CA TYR A 209 12.67 13.68 5.03
C TYR A 209 13.71 12.81 5.73
N GLY A 210 14.76 12.37 5.03
CA GLY A 210 15.80 11.52 5.59
C GLY A 210 15.31 10.12 5.97
N VAL A 211 14.31 9.59 5.25
CA VAL A 211 13.81 8.22 5.44
C VAL A 211 14.39 7.29 4.38
N PRO A 212 14.61 6.00 4.68
CA PRO A 212 15.14 5.06 3.71
C PRO A 212 14.21 4.82 2.52
N PHE A 213 14.82 4.58 1.35
CA PHE A 213 14.17 4.12 0.14
C PHE A 213 14.92 2.89 -0.38
N ILE A 214 14.26 1.74 -0.37
CA ILE A 214 14.79 0.47 -0.87
C ILE A 214 14.13 0.13 -2.19
N SER A 215 14.90 -0.30 -3.18
CA SER A 215 14.35 -0.74 -4.44
C SER A 215 14.84 -2.13 -4.81
N HIS A 216 13.96 -3.10 -4.71
CA HIS A 216 14.10 -4.47 -5.18
C HIS A 216 13.52 -4.67 -6.59
N ILE A 217 13.23 -3.59 -7.31
CA ILE A 217 12.58 -3.65 -8.63
C ILE A 217 13.29 -4.59 -9.62
N LYS A 218 14.60 -4.74 -9.47
CA LYS A 218 15.47 -5.62 -10.27
C LYS A 218 16.09 -6.74 -9.44
N GLU A 219 15.38 -7.20 -8.39
CA GLU A 219 15.92 -8.23 -7.50
C GLU A 219 16.30 -9.51 -8.27
N LYS A 220 17.50 -10.01 -7.98
CA LYS A 220 18.04 -11.19 -8.64
C LYS A 220 17.17 -12.42 -8.37
N GLY A 221 16.82 -13.15 -9.42
CA GLY A 221 15.99 -14.35 -9.33
C GLY A 221 14.49 -14.09 -9.47
N PHE A 222 14.05 -12.81 -9.41
CA PHE A 222 12.66 -12.42 -9.66
C PHE A 222 12.44 -11.91 -11.08
N CYS A 223 13.20 -10.92 -11.52
CA CYS A 223 13.05 -10.37 -12.87
C CYS A 223 13.17 -11.46 -13.94
N GLY A 224 12.17 -11.53 -14.84
CA GLY A 224 12.10 -12.52 -15.90
C GLY A 224 11.73 -13.94 -15.43
N ASN A 225 11.52 -14.17 -14.14
CA ASN A 225 11.13 -15.47 -13.60
C ASN A 225 9.61 -15.60 -13.51
N TYR A 226 8.98 -16.09 -14.57
CA TYR A 226 7.53 -16.24 -14.65
C TYR A 226 6.92 -17.12 -13.54
N LEU A 227 7.71 -18.01 -12.91
CA LEU A 227 7.24 -18.89 -11.86
C LEU A 227 6.83 -18.17 -10.57
N TYR A 228 7.25 -16.92 -10.40
CA TYR A 228 6.97 -16.10 -9.23
C TYR A 228 5.88 -15.04 -9.45
N PHE A 229 5.32 -14.96 -10.66
CA PHE A 229 4.37 -13.90 -11.01
C PHE A 229 3.07 -14.45 -11.59
N GLN A 230 1.96 -13.77 -11.27
CA GLN A 230 0.69 -13.95 -11.94
C GLN A 230 0.60 -13.11 -13.22
N ASP A 231 1.18 -11.91 -13.20
CA ASP A 231 1.29 -10.98 -14.33
C ASP A 231 2.59 -10.17 -14.21
N ASN A 232 2.72 -9.05 -14.96
CA ASN A 232 3.96 -8.25 -14.95
C ASN A 232 4.30 -7.63 -13.59
N SER A 233 3.30 -7.29 -12.79
CA SER A 233 3.46 -6.49 -11.58
C SER A 233 3.11 -7.22 -10.28
N HIS A 234 2.36 -8.33 -10.36
CA HIS A 234 1.88 -9.03 -9.19
C HIS A 234 2.53 -10.39 -9.02
N MET A 235 3.16 -10.60 -7.88
CA MET A 235 3.67 -11.91 -7.50
C MET A 235 2.51 -12.86 -7.20
N ASN A 236 2.70 -14.14 -7.56
CA ASN A 236 1.87 -15.19 -7.01
C ASN A 236 2.31 -15.52 -5.58
N GLU A 237 1.56 -16.39 -4.90
CA GLU A 237 1.82 -16.78 -3.51
C GLU A 237 3.27 -17.28 -3.30
N LYS A 238 3.81 -18.07 -4.25
CA LYS A 238 5.18 -18.57 -4.19
C LYS A 238 6.19 -17.41 -4.26
N GLY A 239 6.00 -16.48 -5.19
CA GLY A 239 6.86 -15.29 -5.31
C GLY A 239 6.81 -14.41 -4.07
N ALA A 240 5.60 -14.16 -3.55
CA ALA A 240 5.39 -13.39 -2.33
C ALA A 240 6.08 -14.03 -1.11
N HIS A 241 6.01 -15.35 -0.97
CA HIS A 241 6.67 -16.05 0.12
C HIS A 241 8.20 -15.91 0.06
N GLU A 242 8.81 -16.15 -1.10
CA GLU A 242 10.27 -16.01 -1.24
C GLU A 242 10.73 -14.56 -1.09
N TYR A 243 9.96 -13.61 -1.61
CA TYR A 243 10.28 -12.19 -1.44
C TYR A 243 10.14 -11.75 0.02
N SER A 244 9.10 -12.17 0.72
CA SER A 244 8.90 -11.84 2.13
C SER A 244 10.05 -12.29 3.02
N LYS A 245 10.69 -13.44 2.71
CA LYS A 245 11.91 -13.89 3.43
C LYS A 245 13.09 -12.95 3.22
N ILE A 246 13.35 -12.58 1.95
CA ILE A 246 14.45 -11.65 1.61
C ILE A 246 14.23 -10.33 2.30
N PHE A 247 13.03 -9.78 2.18
CA PHE A 247 12.66 -8.50 2.77
C PHE A 247 12.74 -8.51 4.30
N ALA A 248 12.22 -9.55 4.95
CA ALA A 248 12.29 -9.68 6.40
C ALA A 248 13.73 -9.80 6.92
N HIS A 249 14.61 -10.47 6.18
CA HIS A 249 16.03 -10.52 6.51
C HIS A 249 16.69 -9.13 6.41
N GLU A 250 16.36 -8.36 5.37
CA GLU A 250 16.90 -7.00 5.19
C GLU A 250 16.39 -6.04 6.28
N LEU A 251 15.13 -6.15 6.70
CA LEU A 251 14.59 -5.33 7.79
C LEU A 251 15.43 -5.39 9.06
N LYS A 252 16.04 -6.54 9.36
CA LYS A 252 16.94 -6.68 10.52
C LYS A 252 18.19 -5.81 10.43
N SER A 253 18.66 -5.52 9.22
CA SER A 253 19.85 -4.69 9.01
C SER A 253 19.66 -3.23 9.44
N PHE A 254 18.41 -2.75 9.51
CA PHE A 254 18.10 -1.38 9.94
C PHE A 254 18.09 -1.19 11.44
N GLY A 255 18.12 -2.27 12.24
CA GLY A 255 18.10 -2.18 13.71
C GLY A 255 16.73 -1.76 14.29
N TRP A 256 15.67 -1.69 13.48
CA TRP A 256 14.31 -1.39 13.94
C TRP A 256 13.55 -2.63 14.39
N VAL A 257 14.02 -3.79 13.96
CA VAL A 257 13.46 -5.11 14.27
C VAL A 257 14.57 -6.00 14.87
N LYS A 258 14.16 -7.00 15.66
CA LYS A 258 15.10 -7.89 16.35
C LYS A 258 15.53 -9.07 15.46
#